data_c436705469ea4b14d1576713d9735b29
#
_entry.id   c436705469ea4b14d1576713d9735b29
#
_cell.length_a   1.000
_cell.length_b   1.000
_cell.length_c   1.000
_cell.angle_alpha   90.00
_cell.angle_beta   90.00
_cell.angle_gamma   90.00
#
_symmetry.space_group_name_H-M   'P 1'
#
loop_
_entity.id
_entity.type
_entity.pdbx_description
1 polymer ?
#
loop_
_entity_poly.entity_id
_entity_poly.type
_entity_poly.pdbx_seq_one_letter_code
_entity_poly.pdbx_strand_id
1 'polypeptide(L)'
;ISYGFYNAYIPITDPVESNYVLSAITMLTHNSWISPMIYDHVWYDKPPLTYWALMICYKLFGISDFVSRIPNTLIAGASVSLMYHMVYRIKQSVPVAVTSAILLMSTLQFWYISHAVITDGFLFFFSLAIFGYAYLAFTNNDKSSMMKAYIAAAFAVLTKGPIGLLLPGLILLVFMVLQKYSKANKDEVSLLRNLKIAFTPLGIVLFFAIASPWYIAMYSIHGQDFISEFLSLQNVDRALVSEHPKFDVWYY
;
A
#
# COMPACT_ATOMS: atom_id res chain seq x y z
N ILE A 1 -7.36 16.19 -12.32
CA ILE A 1 -7.32 16.38 -13.79
C ILE A 1 -5.88 16.60 -14.25
N SER A 2 -5.07 17.45 -13.56
CA SER A 2 -3.68 17.73 -13.97
C SER A 2 -2.76 16.49 -13.97
N TYR A 3 -2.96 15.55 -13.07
CA TYR A 3 -2.16 14.32 -12.97
C TYR A 3 -2.40 13.31 -14.11
N GLY A 4 -3.51 13.37 -14.82
CA GLY A 4 -3.81 12.44 -15.91
C GLY A 4 -3.40 12.95 -17.30
N PHE A 5 -3.10 14.25 -17.46
CA PHE A 5 -2.96 14.86 -18.78
C PHE A 5 -1.76 14.35 -19.57
N TYR A 6 -0.64 14.04 -18.89
CA TYR A 6 0.56 13.52 -19.53
C TYR A 6 0.58 11.99 -19.75
N ASN A 7 -0.33 11.26 -19.12
CA ASN A 7 -0.35 9.78 -19.16
C ASN A 7 -0.52 9.20 -20.57
N ALA A 8 -1.10 9.95 -21.50
CA ALA A 8 -1.29 9.53 -22.89
C ALA A 8 -0.03 9.62 -23.75
N TYR A 9 0.97 10.38 -23.31
CA TYR A 9 2.15 10.70 -24.12
C TYR A 9 3.42 9.99 -23.65
N ILE A 10 3.40 9.35 -22.50
CA ILE A 10 4.55 8.65 -21.92
C ILE A 10 4.37 7.16 -22.15
N PRO A 11 5.15 6.54 -23.06
CA PRO A 11 5.08 5.09 -23.26
C PRO A 11 5.60 4.35 -22.03
N ILE A 12 5.14 3.11 -21.85
CA ILE A 12 5.64 2.21 -20.81
C ILE A 12 6.93 1.58 -21.33
N THR A 13 8.06 2.13 -20.94
CA THR A 13 9.40 1.69 -21.35
C THR A 13 10.25 1.21 -20.19
N ASP A 14 9.87 1.55 -18.97
CA ASP A 14 10.55 1.10 -17.75
C ASP A 14 10.30 -0.40 -17.52
N PRO A 15 11.34 -1.22 -17.30
CA PRO A 15 11.18 -2.66 -17.06
C PRO A 15 10.25 -2.98 -15.88
N VAL A 16 10.27 -2.16 -14.83
CA VAL A 16 9.42 -2.36 -13.65
C VAL A 16 7.95 -2.15 -13.99
N GLU A 17 7.62 -1.03 -14.66
CA GLU A 17 6.24 -0.77 -15.12
C GLU A 17 5.77 -1.87 -16.09
N SER A 18 6.63 -2.25 -17.03
CA SER A 18 6.34 -3.27 -18.04
C SER A 18 5.95 -4.62 -17.41
N ASN A 19 6.63 -5.04 -16.33
CA ASN A 19 6.31 -6.27 -15.62
C ASN A 19 4.90 -6.25 -15.03
N TYR A 20 4.46 -5.12 -14.43
CA TYR A 20 3.09 -4.99 -13.92
C TYR A 20 2.04 -5.03 -15.02
N VAL A 21 2.28 -4.30 -16.10
CA VAL A 21 1.38 -4.24 -17.26
C VAL A 21 1.27 -5.61 -17.92
N LEU A 22 2.41 -6.23 -18.23
CA LEU A 22 2.46 -7.53 -18.87
C LEU A 22 1.81 -8.61 -18.02
N SER A 23 2.09 -8.61 -16.71
CA SER A 23 1.46 -9.54 -15.78
C SER A 23 -0.07 -9.37 -15.77
N ALA A 24 -0.57 -8.15 -15.68
CA ALA A 24 -2.00 -7.88 -15.69
C ALA A 24 -2.68 -8.28 -17.02
N ILE A 25 -2.02 -8.06 -18.16
CA ILE A 25 -2.50 -8.48 -19.48
C ILE A 25 -2.52 -10.03 -19.55
N THR A 26 -1.46 -10.69 -19.13
CA THR A 26 -1.39 -12.17 -19.14
C THR A 26 -2.47 -12.76 -18.23
N MET A 27 -2.64 -12.24 -17.01
CA MET A 27 -3.71 -12.65 -16.11
C MET A 27 -5.10 -12.47 -16.75
N LEU A 28 -5.33 -11.36 -17.44
CA LEU A 28 -6.60 -11.08 -18.08
C LEU A 28 -6.88 -12.04 -19.24
N THR A 29 -5.90 -12.31 -20.11
CA THR A 29 -6.03 -13.21 -21.26
C THR A 29 -6.23 -14.65 -20.85
N HIS A 30 -5.59 -15.11 -19.77
CA HIS A 30 -5.78 -16.46 -19.21
C HIS A 30 -6.98 -16.54 -18.24
N ASN A 31 -7.70 -15.44 -18.02
CA ASN A 31 -8.78 -15.35 -17.03
C ASN A 31 -8.35 -15.81 -15.61
N SER A 32 -7.08 -15.57 -15.26
CA SER A 32 -6.48 -15.94 -13.98
C SER A 32 -6.52 -14.74 -13.04
N TRP A 33 -7.38 -14.75 -12.03
CA TRP A 33 -7.50 -13.68 -11.02
C TRP A 33 -6.67 -13.94 -9.76
N ILE A 34 -6.11 -15.14 -9.63
CA ILE A 34 -5.36 -15.55 -8.42
C ILE A 34 -3.87 -15.48 -8.67
N SER A 35 -3.38 -16.12 -9.72
CA SER A 35 -1.96 -16.27 -9.99
C SER A 35 -1.45 -15.17 -10.93
N PRO A 36 -0.61 -14.24 -10.46
CA PRO A 36 0.12 -13.34 -11.34
C PRO A 36 1.00 -14.16 -12.31
N MET A 37 1.05 -13.75 -13.56
CA MET A 37 1.77 -14.46 -14.62
C MET A 37 2.47 -13.46 -15.54
N ILE A 38 3.68 -13.79 -15.99
CA ILE A 38 4.34 -13.12 -17.10
C ILE A 38 4.62 -14.16 -18.17
N TYR A 39 4.10 -13.95 -19.37
CA TYR A 39 4.00 -14.94 -20.41
C TYR A 39 3.28 -16.21 -19.88
N ASP A 40 3.87 -17.36 -19.96
CA ASP A 40 3.30 -18.61 -19.46
C ASP A 40 3.86 -19.06 -18.10
N HIS A 41 4.58 -18.16 -17.41
CA HIS A 41 5.18 -18.45 -16.11
C HIS A 41 4.50 -17.69 -14.98
N VAL A 42 4.31 -18.37 -13.84
CA VAL A 42 3.80 -17.72 -12.62
C VAL A 42 4.84 -16.73 -12.10
N TRP A 43 4.37 -15.52 -11.75
CA TRP A 43 5.21 -14.42 -11.33
C TRP A 43 4.96 -14.08 -9.85
N TYR A 44 5.83 -14.56 -8.97
CA TYR A 44 5.66 -14.46 -7.52
C TYR A 44 6.20 -13.14 -6.91
N ASP A 45 6.31 -12.07 -7.70
CA ASP A 45 6.95 -10.83 -7.23
C ASP A 45 6.07 -10.06 -6.24
N LYS A 46 4.82 -9.79 -6.58
CA LYS A 46 3.92 -8.97 -5.76
C LYS A 46 2.53 -9.59 -5.61
N PRO A 47 1.82 -9.26 -4.50
CA PRO A 47 0.42 -9.62 -4.33
C PRO A 47 -0.51 -8.93 -5.34
N PRO A 48 -1.79 -9.33 -5.43
CA PRO A 48 -2.61 -9.15 -6.61
C PRO A 48 -3.27 -7.78 -6.76
N LEU A 49 -3.29 -6.93 -5.74
CA LEU A 49 -4.17 -5.75 -5.72
C LEU A 49 -3.92 -4.80 -6.90
N THR A 50 -2.66 -4.52 -7.22
CA THR A 50 -2.30 -3.67 -8.36
C THR A 50 -2.67 -4.32 -9.69
N TYR A 51 -2.43 -5.62 -9.83
CA TYR A 51 -2.85 -6.38 -11.03
C TYR A 51 -4.37 -6.37 -11.20
N TRP A 52 -5.13 -6.59 -10.13
CA TRP A 52 -6.60 -6.52 -10.18
C TRP A 52 -7.09 -5.14 -10.61
N ALA A 53 -6.49 -4.07 -10.10
CA ALA A 53 -6.85 -2.72 -10.52
C ALA A 53 -6.59 -2.47 -12.01
N LEU A 54 -5.45 -2.95 -12.53
CA LEU A 54 -5.12 -2.90 -13.95
C LEU A 54 -6.10 -3.73 -14.79
N MET A 55 -6.34 -5.00 -14.41
CA MET A 55 -7.26 -5.89 -15.11
C MET A 55 -8.68 -5.30 -15.21
N ILE A 56 -9.18 -4.69 -14.13
CA ILE A 56 -10.49 -4.02 -14.13
C ILE A 56 -10.49 -2.87 -15.14
N CYS A 57 -9.45 -2.02 -15.14
CA CYS A 57 -9.35 -0.91 -16.08
C CYS A 57 -9.22 -1.42 -17.53
N TYR A 58 -8.44 -2.45 -17.79
CA TYR A 58 -8.32 -3.03 -19.13
C TYR A 58 -9.63 -3.66 -19.62
N LYS A 59 -10.39 -4.28 -18.73
CA LYS A 59 -11.70 -4.86 -19.08
C LYS A 59 -12.74 -3.79 -19.42
N LEU A 60 -12.66 -2.61 -18.81
CA LEU A 60 -13.61 -1.51 -19.00
C LEU A 60 -13.25 -0.60 -20.18
N PHE A 61 -11.96 -0.30 -20.35
CA PHE A 61 -11.48 0.75 -21.25
C PHE A 61 -10.54 0.25 -22.36
N GLY A 62 -10.24 -1.06 -22.38
CA GLY A 62 -9.24 -1.62 -23.29
C GLY A 62 -7.80 -1.46 -22.80
N ILE A 63 -6.86 -2.11 -23.52
CA ILE A 63 -5.44 -2.12 -23.16
C ILE A 63 -4.74 -0.97 -23.88
N SER A 64 -4.13 -0.06 -23.13
CA SER A 64 -3.26 1.01 -23.61
C SER A 64 -2.40 1.57 -22.49
N ASP A 65 -1.32 2.28 -22.84
CA ASP A 65 -0.44 2.94 -21.86
C ASP A 65 -1.20 3.94 -20.98
N PHE A 66 -2.14 4.67 -21.58
CA PHE A 66 -3.01 5.59 -20.84
C PHE A 66 -3.86 4.85 -19.79
N VAL A 67 -4.53 3.78 -20.20
CA VAL A 67 -5.40 2.99 -19.31
C VAL A 67 -4.60 2.33 -18.20
N SER A 68 -3.37 1.88 -18.47
CA SER A 68 -2.46 1.32 -17.49
C SER A 68 -2.15 2.29 -16.33
N ARG A 69 -2.16 3.59 -16.58
CA ARG A 69 -1.87 4.62 -15.56
C ARG A 69 -3.11 5.10 -14.80
N ILE A 70 -4.33 4.74 -15.24
CA ILE A 70 -5.58 5.15 -14.58
C ILE A 70 -5.62 4.72 -13.11
N PRO A 71 -5.32 3.46 -12.73
CA PRO A 71 -5.38 3.04 -11.33
C PRO A 71 -4.51 3.90 -10.42
N ASN A 72 -3.26 4.16 -10.80
CA ASN A 72 -2.32 4.96 -10.01
C ASN A 72 -2.74 6.43 -9.92
N THR A 73 -3.27 6.99 -11.00
CA THR A 73 -3.81 8.36 -11.01
C THR A 73 -5.02 8.49 -10.07
N LEU A 74 -5.92 7.52 -10.06
CA LEU A 74 -7.10 7.51 -9.18
C LEU A 74 -6.69 7.39 -7.71
N ILE A 75 -5.77 6.47 -7.40
CA ILE A 75 -5.29 6.29 -6.02
C ILE A 75 -4.48 7.51 -5.53
N ALA A 76 -3.79 8.21 -6.43
CA ALA A 76 -3.11 9.46 -6.10
C ALA A 76 -4.14 10.56 -5.73
N GLY A 77 -5.20 10.73 -6.52
CA GLY A 77 -6.30 11.64 -6.18
C GLY A 77 -6.97 11.30 -4.86
N ALA A 78 -7.19 10.00 -4.60
CA ALA A 78 -7.71 9.51 -3.32
C ALA A 78 -6.73 9.80 -2.17
N SER A 79 -5.41 9.70 -2.38
CA SER A 79 -4.38 10.01 -1.38
C SER A 79 -4.39 11.49 -0.98
N VAL A 80 -4.52 12.40 -1.94
CA VAL A 80 -4.64 13.84 -1.69
C VAL A 80 -5.91 14.14 -0.88
N SER A 81 -7.03 13.54 -1.27
CA SER A 81 -8.32 13.68 -0.58
C SER A 81 -8.24 13.13 0.85
N LEU A 82 -7.59 11.99 1.03
CA LEU A 82 -7.37 11.36 2.33
C LEU A 82 -6.45 12.22 3.21
N MET A 83 -5.36 12.77 2.66
CA MET A 83 -4.47 13.70 3.38
C MET A 83 -5.24 14.90 3.91
N TYR A 84 -6.02 15.58 3.04
CA TYR A 84 -6.89 16.67 3.45
C TYR A 84 -7.84 16.25 4.59
N HIS A 85 -8.55 15.14 4.39
CA HIS A 85 -9.53 14.65 5.36
C HIS A 85 -8.89 14.34 6.73
N MET A 86 -7.76 13.63 6.74
CA MET A 86 -7.06 13.25 7.98
C MET A 86 -6.52 14.49 8.72
N VAL A 87 -5.86 15.39 8.01
CA VAL A 87 -5.33 16.62 8.61
C VAL A 87 -6.48 17.49 9.15
N TYR A 88 -7.58 17.62 8.42
CA TYR A 88 -8.75 18.33 8.90
C TYR A 88 -9.33 17.71 10.17
N ARG A 89 -9.48 16.39 10.21
CA ARG A 89 -9.97 15.70 11.41
C ARG A 89 -9.05 15.85 12.62
N ILE A 90 -7.75 15.90 12.40
CA ILE A 90 -6.75 16.02 13.49
C ILE A 90 -6.61 17.47 13.97
N LYS A 91 -6.58 18.44 13.06
CA LYS A 91 -6.27 19.84 13.37
C LYS A 91 -7.50 20.76 13.44
N GLN A 92 -8.65 20.32 12.95
CA GLN A 92 -9.89 21.10 12.84
C GLN A 92 -9.68 22.46 12.13
N SER A 93 -8.76 22.51 11.15
CA SER A 93 -8.36 23.73 10.44
C SER A 93 -8.31 23.47 8.93
N VAL A 94 -9.22 24.13 8.20
CA VAL A 94 -9.28 24.06 6.74
C VAL A 94 -7.98 24.55 6.08
N PRO A 95 -7.41 25.73 6.47
CA PRO A 95 -6.16 26.19 5.88
C PRO A 95 -5.02 25.18 6.02
N VAL A 96 -4.86 24.56 7.20
CA VAL A 96 -3.81 23.56 7.44
C VAL A 96 -4.05 22.32 6.58
N ALA A 97 -5.29 21.85 6.46
CA ALA A 97 -5.63 20.68 5.66
C ALA A 97 -5.39 20.93 4.15
N VAL A 98 -5.79 22.11 3.65
CA VAL A 98 -5.55 22.50 2.25
C VAL A 98 -4.06 22.60 1.97
N THR A 99 -3.31 23.30 2.83
CA THR A 99 -1.85 23.46 2.66
C THR A 99 -1.15 22.09 2.64
N SER A 100 -1.52 21.17 3.54
CA SER A 100 -0.95 19.81 3.57
C SER A 100 -1.23 19.04 2.28
N ALA A 101 -2.45 19.14 1.74
CA ALA A 101 -2.81 18.51 0.48
C ALA A 101 -2.02 19.11 -0.72
N ILE A 102 -1.87 20.43 -0.76
CA ILE A 102 -1.09 21.12 -1.81
C ILE A 102 0.39 20.74 -1.72
N LEU A 103 0.96 20.71 -0.50
CA LEU A 103 2.35 20.31 -0.29
C LEU A 103 2.58 18.86 -0.77
N LEU A 104 1.67 17.93 -0.44
CA LEU A 104 1.76 16.57 -0.95
C LEU A 104 1.78 16.54 -2.48
N MET A 105 0.85 17.26 -3.13
CA MET A 105 0.76 17.32 -4.60
C MET A 105 2.01 17.94 -5.25
N SER A 106 2.71 18.84 -4.56
CA SER A 106 3.88 19.54 -5.09
C SER A 106 5.19 18.75 -4.92
N THR A 107 5.18 17.63 -4.20
CA THR A 107 6.40 16.83 -4.03
C THR A 107 6.72 16.03 -5.29
N LEU A 108 7.98 16.08 -5.73
CA LEU A 108 8.45 15.36 -6.92
C LEU A 108 8.24 13.85 -6.79
N GLN A 109 8.51 13.29 -5.60
CA GLN A 109 8.32 11.87 -5.34
C GLN A 109 6.86 11.44 -5.50
N PHE A 110 5.91 12.22 -4.98
CA PHE A 110 4.49 11.92 -5.13
C PHE A 110 4.03 12.07 -6.59
N TRP A 111 4.56 13.05 -7.30
CA TRP A 111 4.31 13.21 -8.73
C TRP A 111 4.75 11.96 -9.50
N TYR A 112 5.97 11.47 -9.25
CA TYR A 112 6.50 10.28 -9.91
C TYR A 112 5.62 9.04 -9.64
N ILE A 113 5.35 8.69 -8.38
CA ILE A 113 4.56 7.49 -8.04
C ILE A 113 3.09 7.58 -8.50
N SER A 114 2.60 8.79 -8.76
CA SER A 114 1.24 9.01 -9.26
C SER A 114 1.09 8.68 -10.74
N HIS A 115 2.18 8.72 -11.51
CA HIS A 115 2.20 8.45 -12.95
C HIS A 115 2.76 7.07 -13.28
N ALA A 116 3.65 6.55 -12.45
CA ALA A 116 4.26 5.25 -12.66
C ALA A 116 3.27 4.10 -12.38
N VAL A 117 3.33 3.04 -13.19
CA VAL A 117 2.53 1.82 -13.02
C VAL A 117 3.25 0.89 -12.05
N ILE A 118 3.24 1.25 -10.77
CA ILE A 118 3.92 0.53 -9.69
C ILE A 118 3.03 0.41 -8.45
N THR A 119 3.39 -0.47 -7.54
CA THR A 119 2.65 -0.70 -6.29
C THR A 119 2.74 0.44 -5.28
N ASP A 120 3.74 1.33 -5.43
CA ASP A 120 4.08 2.34 -4.41
C ASP A 120 2.97 3.37 -4.19
N GLY A 121 2.23 3.75 -5.23
CA GLY A 121 1.07 4.64 -5.13
C GLY A 121 -0.03 4.06 -4.22
N PHE A 122 -0.33 2.77 -4.39
CA PHE A 122 -1.29 2.05 -3.55
C PHE A 122 -0.77 1.89 -2.12
N LEU A 123 0.50 1.50 -1.96
CA LEU A 123 1.12 1.36 -0.64
C LEU A 123 1.12 2.68 0.12
N PHE A 124 1.42 3.81 -0.56
CA PHE A 124 1.36 5.14 0.02
C PHE A 124 -0.05 5.48 0.54
N PHE A 125 -1.08 5.26 -0.28
CA PHE A 125 -2.46 5.50 0.11
C PHE A 125 -2.87 4.71 1.35
N PHE A 126 -2.60 3.41 1.35
CA PHE A 126 -2.96 2.56 2.49
C PHE A 126 -2.13 2.87 3.73
N SER A 127 -0.84 3.19 3.59
CA SER A 127 0.00 3.61 4.71
C SER A 127 -0.51 4.92 5.33
N LEU A 128 -0.89 5.90 4.50
CA LEU A 128 -1.51 7.14 4.95
C LEU A 128 -2.82 6.87 5.72
N ALA A 129 -3.64 5.95 5.23
CA ALA A 129 -4.86 5.53 5.90
C ALA A 129 -4.57 4.84 7.25
N ILE A 130 -3.59 3.93 7.29
CA ILE A 130 -3.17 3.25 8.53
C ILE A 130 -2.74 4.30 9.57
N PHE A 131 -1.83 5.21 9.22
CA PHE A 131 -1.35 6.23 10.16
C PHE A 131 -2.45 7.18 10.62
N GLY A 132 -3.26 7.69 9.69
CA GLY A 132 -4.34 8.62 10.01
C GLY A 132 -5.39 7.99 10.92
N TYR A 133 -5.88 6.80 10.59
CA TYR A 133 -6.90 6.14 11.39
C TYR A 133 -6.35 5.58 12.71
N ALA A 134 -5.12 5.05 12.76
CA ALA A 134 -4.50 4.63 14.01
C ALA A 134 -4.26 5.82 14.95
N TYR A 135 -3.81 6.97 14.43
CA TYR A 135 -3.66 8.17 15.22
C TYR A 135 -4.99 8.62 15.84
N LEU A 136 -6.07 8.66 15.04
CA LEU A 136 -7.41 8.99 15.55
C LEU A 136 -7.91 7.95 16.57
N ALA A 137 -7.61 6.67 16.38
CA ALA A 137 -7.98 5.63 17.31
C ALA A 137 -7.28 5.81 18.67
N PHE A 138 -5.99 6.11 18.68
CA PHE A 138 -5.23 6.29 19.92
C PHE A 138 -5.61 7.60 20.65
N THR A 139 -5.83 8.69 19.92
CA THR A 139 -6.18 9.98 20.53
C THR A 139 -7.60 10.01 21.05
N ASN A 140 -8.56 9.46 20.33
CA ASN A 140 -9.99 9.52 20.66
C ASN A 140 -10.52 8.25 21.36
N ASN A 141 -9.67 7.25 21.63
CA ASN A 141 -10.07 5.93 22.13
C ASN A 141 -11.14 5.26 21.24
N ASP A 142 -11.00 5.40 19.91
CA ASP A 142 -11.99 5.00 18.92
C ASP A 142 -11.61 3.68 18.24
N LYS A 143 -12.26 2.58 18.64
CA LYS A 143 -12.09 1.26 18.03
C LYS A 143 -12.54 1.22 16.56
N SER A 144 -13.50 2.05 16.15
CA SER A 144 -13.96 2.11 14.76
C SER A 144 -12.87 2.62 13.83
N SER A 145 -12.13 3.64 14.25
CA SER A 145 -10.95 4.11 13.51
C SER A 145 -9.87 3.03 13.44
N MET A 146 -9.64 2.27 14.52
CA MET A 146 -8.67 1.16 14.48
C MET A 146 -9.10 0.05 13.49
N MET A 147 -10.38 -0.29 13.40
CA MET A 147 -10.87 -1.24 12.39
C MET A 147 -10.58 -0.76 10.97
N LYS A 148 -10.76 0.53 10.68
CA LYS A 148 -10.40 1.12 9.38
C LYS A 148 -8.90 1.05 9.09
N ALA A 149 -8.06 1.22 10.12
CA ALA A 149 -6.62 1.02 9.99
C ALA A 149 -6.27 -0.44 9.65
N TYR A 150 -6.93 -1.42 10.25
CA TYR A 150 -6.74 -2.84 9.91
C TYR A 150 -7.21 -3.19 8.49
N ILE A 151 -8.33 -2.64 8.05
CA ILE A 151 -8.78 -2.80 6.65
C ILE A 151 -7.73 -2.23 5.69
N ALA A 152 -7.23 -1.02 5.96
CA ALA A 152 -6.17 -0.42 5.16
C ALA A 152 -4.88 -1.26 5.18
N ALA A 153 -4.50 -1.83 6.34
CA ALA A 153 -3.35 -2.71 6.47
C ALA A 153 -3.51 -4.01 5.65
N ALA A 154 -4.71 -4.59 5.61
CA ALA A 154 -4.98 -5.76 4.78
C ALA A 154 -4.79 -5.46 3.29
N PHE A 155 -5.29 -4.34 2.81
CA PHE A 155 -5.06 -3.90 1.43
C PHE A 155 -3.60 -3.52 1.16
N ALA A 156 -2.88 -2.94 2.12
CA ALA A 156 -1.44 -2.69 2.01
C ALA A 156 -0.65 -4.00 1.84
N VAL A 157 -1.02 -5.05 2.59
CA VAL A 157 -0.43 -6.39 2.45
C VAL A 157 -0.78 -7.01 1.10
N LEU A 158 -2.01 -6.85 0.60
CA LEU A 158 -2.39 -7.28 -0.76
C LEU A 158 -1.74 -6.44 -1.88
N THR A 159 -1.10 -5.31 -1.54
CA THR A 159 -0.35 -4.48 -2.50
C THR A 159 1.11 -4.89 -2.61
N LYS A 160 1.81 -5.00 -1.49
CA LYS A 160 3.28 -5.17 -1.48
C LYS A 160 3.77 -6.26 -0.51
N GLY A 161 2.88 -7.13 -0.03
CA GLY A 161 3.21 -8.20 0.88
C GLY A 161 3.40 -7.77 2.34
N PRO A 162 4.14 -8.54 3.14
CA PRO A 162 4.29 -8.32 4.59
C PRO A 162 4.79 -6.92 4.97
N ILE A 163 5.58 -6.27 4.12
CA ILE A 163 6.10 -4.91 4.35
C ILE A 163 4.97 -3.87 4.51
N GLY A 164 3.82 -4.11 3.87
CA GLY A 164 2.63 -3.26 3.98
C GLY A 164 2.05 -3.20 5.41
N LEU A 165 2.33 -4.19 6.25
CA LEU A 165 1.96 -4.21 7.66
C LEU A 165 3.16 -3.93 8.57
N LEU A 166 4.32 -4.55 8.30
CA LEU A 166 5.49 -4.50 9.19
C LEU A 166 6.02 -3.09 9.37
N LEU A 167 6.21 -2.35 8.27
CA LEU A 167 6.74 -0.99 8.34
C LEU A 167 5.78 -0.01 9.05
N PRO A 168 4.50 0.11 8.67
CA PRO A 168 3.56 0.93 9.43
C PRO A 168 3.39 0.47 10.87
N GLY A 169 3.36 -0.83 11.13
CA GLY A 169 3.24 -1.41 12.47
C GLY A 169 4.42 -1.01 13.37
N LEU A 170 5.65 -1.08 12.86
CA LEU A 170 6.85 -0.65 13.58
C LEU A 170 6.80 0.85 13.89
N ILE A 171 6.44 1.69 12.92
CA ILE A 171 6.31 3.14 13.12
C ILE A 171 5.26 3.45 14.19
N LEU A 172 4.11 2.79 14.16
CA LEU A 172 3.06 2.98 15.16
C LEU A 172 3.49 2.50 16.55
N LEU A 173 4.26 1.43 16.63
CA LEU A 173 4.84 0.95 17.89
C LEU A 173 5.81 1.98 18.48
N VAL A 174 6.73 2.49 17.65
CA VAL A 174 7.65 3.57 18.07
C VAL A 174 6.87 4.81 18.50
N PHE A 175 5.84 5.20 17.75
CA PHE A 175 4.96 6.30 18.12
C PHE A 175 4.31 6.10 19.50
N MET A 176 3.75 4.92 19.78
CA MET A 176 3.14 4.61 21.08
C MET A 176 4.15 4.69 22.24
N VAL A 177 5.39 4.21 22.00
CA VAL A 177 6.47 4.27 22.99
C VAL A 177 6.88 5.73 23.23
N LEU A 178 7.12 6.51 22.19
CA LEU A 178 7.47 7.92 22.31
C LEU A 178 6.39 8.76 22.98
N GLN A 179 5.13 8.45 22.70
CA GLN A 179 3.98 9.14 23.32
C GLN A 179 3.97 8.96 24.84
N LYS A 180 4.40 7.81 25.37
CA LYS A 180 4.54 7.56 26.81
C LYS A 180 5.53 8.51 27.47
N TYR A 181 6.60 8.91 26.77
CA TYR A 181 7.66 9.77 27.30
C TYR A 181 7.45 11.26 27.03
N SER A 182 6.42 11.61 26.23
CA SER A 182 6.13 13.00 25.90
C SER A 182 5.52 13.74 27.10
N LYS A 183 6.19 14.81 27.56
CA LYS A 183 5.72 15.68 28.65
C LYS A 183 4.44 16.47 28.30
N ALA A 184 4.04 16.51 27.06
CA ALA A 184 2.83 17.21 26.61
C ALA A 184 1.53 16.48 26.98
N ASN A 185 1.60 15.19 27.29
CA ASN A 185 0.44 14.39 27.71
C ASN A 185 0.39 14.29 29.23
N LYS A 186 -0.20 15.31 29.88
CA LYS A 186 -0.46 15.28 31.33
C LYS A 186 -1.58 14.29 31.71
N ASP A 187 -2.45 13.93 30.79
CA ASP A 187 -3.45 12.90 30.99
C ASP A 187 -2.82 11.56 30.59
N GLU A 188 -2.78 10.63 31.54
CA GLU A 188 -2.20 9.27 31.41
C GLU A 188 -2.65 8.56 30.13
N VAL A 189 -2.04 8.90 28.99
CA VAL A 189 -2.11 8.07 27.78
C VAL A 189 -1.30 6.82 28.07
N SER A 190 -1.93 5.88 28.76
CA SER A 190 -1.31 4.62 29.12
C SER A 190 -0.96 3.86 27.84
N LEU A 191 0.32 3.48 27.71
CA LEU A 191 0.76 2.54 26.67
C LEU A 191 -0.17 1.30 26.61
N LEU A 192 -0.62 0.82 27.78
CA LEU A 192 -1.57 -0.29 27.89
C LEU A 192 -2.92 0.01 27.23
N ARG A 193 -3.43 1.26 27.31
CA ARG A 193 -4.66 1.66 26.62
C ARG A 193 -4.47 1.59 25.10
N ASN A 194 -3.39 2.16 24.60
CA ASN A 194 -3.09 2.15 23.17
C ASN A 194 -2.86 0.72 22.65
N LEU A 195 -2.20 -0.14 23.42
CA LEU A 195 -2.05 -1.56 23.09
C LEU A 195 -3.42 -2.26 23.05
N LYS A 196 -4.31 -2.01 24.02
CA LYS A 196 -5.68 -2.58 24.00
C LYS A 196 -6.48 -2.13 22.76
N ILE A 197 -6.28 -0.91 22.30
CA ILE A 197 -6.89 -0.40 21.06
C ILE A 197 -6.23 -1.05 19.85
N ALA A 198 -4.89 -1.10 19.82
CA ALA A 198 -4.13 -1.72 18.74
C ALA A 198 -4.53 -3.19 18.55
N PHE A 199 -4.70 -3.95 19.62
CA PHE A 199 -5.11 -5.35 19.55
C PHE A 199 -6.64 -5.54 19.63
N THR A 200 -7.41 -4.71 18.91
CA THR A 200 -8.86 -4.89 18.79
C THR A 200 -9.19 -6.19 18.02
N PRO A 201 -9.84 -7.21 18.65
CA PRO A 201 -10.00 -8.53 18.03
C PRO A 201 -10.74 -8.49 16.68
N LEU A 202 -11.78 -7.68 16.58
CA LEU A 202 -12.54 -7.53 15.34
C LEU A 202 -11.69 -6.95 14.22
N GLY A 203 -10.78 -6.02 14.52
CA GLY A 203 -9.84 -5.47 13.53
C GLY A 203 -8.89 -6.55 12.99
N ILE A 204 -8.36 -7.39 13.88
CA ILE A 204 -7.51 -8.52 13.52
C ILE A 204 -8.27 -9.52 12.63
N VAL A 205 -9.50 -9.86 13.00
CA VAL A 205 -10.36 -10.74 12.18
C VAL A 205 -10.60 -10.14 10.80
N LEU A 206 -10.93 -8.86 10.71
CA LEU A 206 -11.13 -8.16 9.43
C LEU A 206 -9.85 -8.15 8.57
N PHE A 207 -8.70 -7.92 9.18
CA PHE A 207 -7.42 -8.00 8.48
C PHE A 207 -7.22 -9.36 7.83
N PHE A 208 -7.33 -10.44 8.59
CA PHE A 208 -7.16 -11.78 8.04
C PHE A 208 -8.27 -12.17 7.06
N ALA A 209 -9.52 -11.79 7.30
CA ALA A 209 -10.62 -12.06 6.39
C ALA A 209 -10.41 -11.42 5.00
N ILE A 210 -9.74 -10.28 4.93
CA ILE A 210 -9.45 -9.59 3.66
C ILE A 210 -8.14 -10.09 3.03
N ALA A 211 -7.06 -10.22 3.82
CA ALA A 211 -5.74 -10.53 3.28
C ALA A 211 -5.55 -12.04 2.99
N SER A 212 -5.97 -12.93 3.92
CA SER A 212 -5.66 -14.36 3.83
C SER A 212 -6.22 -15.09 2.62
N PRO A 213 -7.42 -14.80 2.07
CA PRO A 213 -8.00 -15.60 1.00
C PRO A 213 -7.08 -15.73 -0.22
N TRP A 214 -6.39 -14.66 -0.61
CA TRP A 214 -5.47 -14.73 -1.73
C TRP A 214 -4.23 -15.58 -1.41
N TYR A 215 -3.64 -15.41 -0.23
CA TYR A 215 -2.47 -16.21 0.19
C TYR A 215 -2.80 -17.70 0.30
N ILE A 216 -3.98 -18.02 0.84
CA ILE A 216 -4.47 -19.40 0.93
C ILE A 216 -4.68 -19.99 -0.48
N ALA A 217 -5.30 -19.24 -1.38
CA ALA A 217 -5.52 -19.68 -2.76
C ALA A 217 -4.19 -19.90 -3.49
N MET A 218 -3.23 -18.99 -3.39
CA MET A 218 -1.90 -19.15 -3.97
C MET A 218 -1.17 -20.39 -3.44
N TYR A 219 -1.21 -20.58 -2.12
CA TYR A 219 -0.62 -21.79 -1.51
C TYR A 219 -1.33 -23.07 -1.96
N SER A 220 -2.65 -23.06 -2.08
CA SER A 220 -3.43 -24.23 -2.52
C SER A 220 -3.15 -24.61 -3.98
N ILE A 221 -2.80 -23.64 -4.83
CA ILE A 221 -2.53 -23.87 -6.27
C ILE A 221 -1.06 -24.20 -6.50
N HIS A 222 -0.14 -23.49 -5.85
CA HIS A 222 1.29 -23.54 -6.15
C HIS A 222 2.14 -24.17 -5.04
N GLY A 223 1.55 -24.46 -3.88
CA GLY A 223 2.22 -25.19 -2.79
C GLY A 223 3.51 -24.52 -2.32
N GLN A 224 4.58 -25.35 -2.25
CA GLN A 224 5.88 -24.93 -1.71
C GLN A 224 6.60 -23.90 -2.60
N ASP A 225 6.36 -23.92 -3.92
CA ASP A 225 6.98 -22.95 -4.84
C ASP A 225 6.57 -21.53 -4.49
N PHE A 226 5.29 -21.31 -4.14
CA PHE A 226 4.82 -20.01 -3.67
C PHE A 226 5.53 -19.57 -2.37
N ILE A 227 5.76 -20.48 -1.42
CA ILE A 227 6.45 -20.17 -0.16
C ILE A 227 7.91 -19.78 -0.43
N SER A 228 8.64 -20.59 -1.22
CA SER A 228 10.06 -20.38 -1.48
C SER A 228 10.31 -19.11 -2.31
N GLU A 229 9.54 -18.90 -3.36
CA GLU A 229 9.73 -17.75 -4.26
C GLU A 229 9.20 -16.45 -3.63
N PHE A 230 7.97 -16.45 -3.12
CA PHE A 230 7.34 -15.23 -2.62
C PHE A 230 7.83 -14.83 -1.22
N LEU A 231 7.85 -15.76 -0.25
CA LEU A 231 8.20 -15.42 1.13
C LEU A 231 9.71 -15.35 1.33
N SER A 232 10.49 -16.31 0.81
CA SER A 232 11.94 -16.31 1.00
C SER A 232 12.62 -15.31 0.08
N LEU A 233 12.62 -15.53 -1.23
CA LEU A 233 13.39 -14.72 -2.17
C LEU A 233 12.89 -13.27 -2.25
N GLN A 234 11.58 -13.05 -2.40
CA GLN A 234 11.05 -11.72 -2.66
C GLN A 234 10.87 -10.85 -1.41
N ASN A 235 10.82 -11.43 -0.21
CA ASN A 235 10.60 -10.67 1.01
C ASN A 235 11.76 -10.75 2.01
N VAL A 236 12.30 -11.93 2.28
CA VAL A 236 13.37 -12.10 3.28
C VAL A 236 14.74 -11.84 2.67
N ASP A 237 15.05 -12.48 1.55
CA ASP A 237 16.38 -12.36 0.94
C ASP A 237 16.62 -10.96 0.41
N ARG A 238 15.64 -10.31 -0.22
CA ARG A 238 15.74 -8.89 -0.62
C ARG A 238 15.90 -7.92 0.55
N ALA A 239 15.43 -8.27 1.74
CA ALA A 239 15.64 -7.44 2.93
C ALA A 239 17.03 -7.61 3.55
N LEU A 240 17.69 -8.75 3.31
CA LEU A 240 18.97 -9.12 3.91
C LEU A 240 20.15 -9.03 2.95
N VAL A 241 19.92 -9.21 1.65
CA VAL A 241 20.96 -9.27 0.62
C VAL A 241 20.59 -8.33 -0.52
N SER A 242 21.55 -7.49 -0.93
CA SER A 242 21.35 -6.59 -2.08
C SER A 242 21.19 -7.39 -3.38
N GLU A 243 20.21 -7.04 -4.17
CA GLU A 243 19.95 -7.62 -5.50
C GLU A 243 21.05 -7.22 -6.52
N HIS A 244 21.77 -6.14 -6.25
CA HIS A 244 22.84 -5.60 -7.08
C HIS A 244 24.13 -5.36 -6.30
N PRO A 245 24.87 -6.41 -5.89
CA PRO A 245 26.06 -6.28 -5.01
C PRO A 245 27.18 -5.41 -5.59
N LYS A 246 27.18 -5.14 -6.90
CA LYS A 246 28.15 -4.21 -7.51
C LYS A 246 27.89 -2.75 -7.19
N PHE A 247 26.72 -2.41 -6.67
CA PHE A 247 26.29 -1.06 -6.29
C PHE A 247 25.97 -0.97 -4.79
N ASP A 248 26.43 -1.94 -4.01
CA ASP A 248 26.26 -1.94 -2.56
C ASP A 248 26.99 -0.74 -1.96
N VAL A 249 26.24 0.30 -1.76
CA VAL A 249 26.60 1.41 -0.89
C VAL A 249 25.75 1.27 0.36
N TRP A 250 26.36 1.50 1.50
CA TRP A 250 25.79 1.30 2.84
C TRP A 250 24.44 2.00 3.12
N TYR A 251 23.89 2.75 2.16
CA TYR A 251 22.61 3.44 2.23
C TYR A 251 21.55 2.90 1.24
N TYR A 252 21.81 1.76 0.61
CA TYR A 252 20.82 1.05 -0.18
C TYR A 252 20.20 -0.08 0.63
#